data_5735040041d1fd493a3c80234f1c1a1d
#
_entry.id   5735040041d1fd493a3c80234f1c1a1d
#
_cell.length_a   1.000
_cell.length_b   1.000
_cell.length_c   1.000
_cell.angle_alpha   90.00
_cell.angle_beta   90.00
_cell.angle_gamma   90.00
#
_symmetry.space_group_name_H-M   'P 1'
#
loop_
_entity.id
_entity.type
_entity.pdbx_description
1 polymer ?
#
loop_
_entity_poly.entity_id
_entity_poly.type
_entity_poly.pdbx_seq_one_letter_code
_entity_poly.pdbx_strand_id
1 'polypeptide(L)'
;FRAMEPKSSAKTRINYAYDIRVFFHFLLENNPIYKNYTMDQFRVQDLECIEPVDIEEYMEYLKVYKREDNEMITNGERGLKRKMSALRSFYSYYFKHQYIATNPTLLVDMPKLHDKAIIRLDIDEVAMLLDYVESAGEHLTGQALAYYQKTKNRDLAILTLLLGTGIRVSECVGLNLTDVDFKNNGITVTRKGGSQMVVYFGDEVADALENYIEGDRKAITPLSGHEEALFL
;
A
#
# COMPACT_ATOMS: atom_id res chain seq x y z
N PHE A 1 -16.08 -2.82 13.29
CA PHE A 1 -14.62 -2.76 13.47
C PHE A 1 -14.05 -3.86 14.38
N ARG A 2 -14.83 -4.43 15.29
CA ARG A 2 -14.38 -5.61 16.08
C ARG A 2 -14.22 -6.88 15.22
N ALA A 3 -14.86 -6.92 14.05
CA ALA A 3 -14.78 -8.02 13.10
C ALA A 3 -13.40 -8.19 12.43
N MET A 4 -12.50 -7.24 12.64
CA MET A 4 -11.16 -7.29 12.05
C MET A 4 -10.16 -7.54 13.16
N GLU A 5 -9.44 -8.66 13.05
CA GLU A 5 -8.49 -9.08 14.08
C GLU A 5 -7.49 -7.98 14.48
N PRO A 6 -7.09 -7.92 15.76
CA PRO A 6 -6.13 -6.95 16.28
C PRO A 6 -4.76 -6.98 15.57
N LYS A 7 -4.48 -8.01 14.77
CA LYS A 7 -3.25 -8.21 13.99
C LYS A 7 -3.18 -7.41 12.68
N SER A 8 -4.28 -6.77 12.23
CA SER A 8 -4.26 -5.99 11.00
C SER A 8 -3.92 -4.52 11.26
N SER A 9 -3.14 -3.89 10.37
CA SER A 9 -2.81 -2.46 10.46
C SER A 9 -4.08 -1.59 10.39
N ALA A 10 -4.04 -0.38 10.97
CA ALA A 10 -5.15 0.57 10.88
C ALA A 10 -5.57 0.82 9.43
N LYS A 11 -4.59 0.97 8.51
CA LYS A 11 -4.84 1.15 7.07
C LYS A 11 -5.57 -0.04 6.44
N THR A 12 -5.20 -1.27 6.83
CA THR A 12 -5.91 -2.48 6.36
C THR A 12 -7.36 -2.50 6.83
N ARG A 13 -7.60 -2.16 8.10
CA ARG A 13 -8.96 -2.10 8.66
C ARG A 13 -9.84 -1.07 7.96
N ILE A 14 -9.29 0.12 7.69
CA ILE A 14 -10.00 1.17 6.95
C ILE A 14 -10.35 0.69 5.54
N ASN A 15 -9.39 0.13 4.81
CA ASN A 15 -9.63 -0.38 3.47
C ASN A 15 -10.70 -1.49 3.44
N TYR A 16 -10.67 -2.41 4.39
CA TYR A 16 -11.68 -3.46 4.50
C TYR A 16 -13.07 -2.87 4.85
N ALA A 17 -13.13 -1.85 5.69
CA ALA A 17 -14.38 -1.17 5.97
C ALA A 17 -15.00 -0.52 4.71
N TYR A 18 -14.16 0.11 3.87
CA TYR A 18 -14.61 0.63 2.57
C TYR A 18 -15.10 -0.50 1.64
N ASP A 19 -14.38 -1.62 1.60
CA ASP A 19 -14.79 -2.75 0.76
C ASP A 19 -16.13 -3.35 1.22
N ILE A 20 -16.35 -3.48 2.52
CA ILE A 20 -17.62 -3.95 3.09
C ILE A 20 -18.74 -2.94 2.84
N ARG A 21 -18.46 -1.63 2.91
CA ARG A 21 -19.44 -0.60 2.54
C ARG A 21 -19.90 -0.76 1.10
N VAL A 22 -19.00 -1.02 0.16
CA VAL A 22 -19.34 -1.26 -1.26
C VAL A 22 -20.28 -2.48 -1.39
N PHE A 23 -20.06 -3.53 -0.60
CA PHE A 23 -20.94 -4.71 -0.61
C PHE A 23 -22.36 -4.36 -0.15
N PHE A 24 -22.51 -3.64 0.94
CA PHE A 24 -23.84 -3.23 1.40
C PHE A 24 -24.55 -2.27 0.43
N HIS A 25 -23.81 -1.36 -0.23
CA HIS A 25 -24.39 -0.53 -1.29
C HIS A 25 -24.87 -1.37 -2.47
N PHE A 26 -24.10 -2.38 -2.90
CA PHE A 26 -24.54 -3.32 -3.92
C PHE A 26 -25.86 -4.00 -3.53
N LEU A 27 -26.01 -4.47 -2.28
CA LEU A 27 -27.26 -5.08 -1.80
C LEU A 27 -28.44 -4.10 -1.86
N LEU A 28 -28.24 -2.85 -1.44
CA LEU A 28 -29.29 -1.82 -1.49
C LEU A 28 -29.75 -1.51 -2.91
N GLU A 29 -28.85 -1.58 -3.87
CA GLU A 29 -29.14 -1.23 -5.26
C GLU A 29 -29.70 -2.40 -6.06
N ASN A 30 -29.20 -3.61 -5.82
CA ASN A 30 -29.42 -4.74 -6.72
C ASN A 30 -30.20 -5.91 -6.10
N ASN A 31 -30.15 -6.10 -4.77
CA ASN A 31 -30.84 -7.22 -4.15
C ASN A 31 -32.30 -6.85 -3.83
N PRO A 32 -33.31 -7.62 -4.32
CA PRO A 32 -34.73 -7.33 -4.12
C PRO A 32 -35.16 -7.22 -2.65
N ILE A 33 -34.53 -7.99 -1.74
CA ILE A 33 -34.84 -8.00 -0.30
C ILE A 33 -34.47 -6.65 0.33
N TYR A 34 -33.33 -6.06 -0.07
CA TYR A 34 -32.74 -4.90 0.58
C TYR A 34 -32.99 -3.58 -0.15
N LYS A 35 -33.65 -3.59 -1.30
CA LYS A 35 -33.88 -2.41 -2.15
C LYS A 35 -34.55 -1.22 -1.44
N ASN A 36 -35.33 -1.50 -0.38
CA ASN A 36 -36.01 -0.46 0.40
C ASN A 36 -35.31 -0.19 1.75
N TYR A 37 -34.17 -0.81 2.00
CA TYR A 37 -33.39 -0.57 3.23
C TYR A 37 -32.55 0.68 3.10
N THR A 38 -32.24 1.23 4.26
CA THR A 38 -31.14 2.19 4.43
C THR A 38 -29.97 1.50 5.12
N MET A 39 -28.76 2.08 5.02
CA MET A 39 -27.54 1.47 5.54
C MET A 39 -27.60 1.15 7.05
N ASP A 40 -28.34 1.92 7.82
CA ASP A 40 -28.52 1.77 9.28
C ASP A 40 -29.55 0.72 9.66
N GLN A 41 -30.32 0.21 8.74
CA GLN A 41 -31.32 -0.83 8.97
C GLN A 41 -30.76 -2.25 8.98
N PHE A 42 -29.58 -2.44 8.38
CA PHE A 42 -28.95 -3.76 8.38
C PHE A 42 -28.68 -4.28 9.79
N ARG A 43 -29.03 -5.53 10.01
CA ARG A 43 -28.81 -6.26 11.25
C ARG A 43 -27.98 -7.53 10.99
N VAL A 44 -27.45 -8.14 12.06
CA VAL A 44 -26.66 -9.36 11.93
C VAL A 44 -27.48 -10.51 11.28
N GLN A 45 -28.76 -10.56 11.57
CA GLN A 45 -29.67 -11.57 11.00
C GLN A 45 -29.78 -11.47 9.48
N ASP A 46 -29.66 -10.25 8.91
CA ASP A 46 -29.70 -10.06 7.45
C ASP A 46 -28.53 -10.78 6.76
N LEU A 47 -27.41 -10.99 7.47
CA LEU A 47 -26.25 -11.72 6.92
C LEU A 47 -26.56 -13.19 6.63
N GLU A 48 -27.54 -13.78 7.32
CA GLU A 48 -27.98 -15.18 7.11
C GLU A 48 -28.92 -15.32 5.90
N CYS A 49 -29.53 -14.21 5.46
CA CYS A 49 -30.41 -14.18 4.29
C CYS A 49 -29.63 -14.01 2.97
N ILE A 50 -28.32 -13.76 3.05
CA ILE A 50 -27.47 -13.59 1.88
C ILE A 50 -26.98 -14.96 1.42
N GLU A 51 -27.28 -15.27 0.18
CA GLU A 51 -26.93 -16.54 -0.46
C GLU A 51 -25.61 -16.45 -1.25
N PRO A 52 -24.97 -17.58 -1.59
CA PRO A 52 -23.78 -17.59 -2.44
C PRO A 52 -23.97 -16.86 -3.77
N VAL A 53 -25.15 -16.96 -4.38
CA VAL A 53 -25.49 -16.28 -5.64
C VAL A 53 -25.42 -14.76 -5.52
N ASP A 54 -25.84 -14.18 -4.40
CA ASP A 54 -25.72 -12.73 -4.17
C ASP A 54 -24.25 -12.27 -4.17
N ILE A 55 -23.37 -13.13 -3.66
CA ILE A 55 -21.92 -12.84 -3.64
C ILE A 55 -21.32 -13.00 -5.03
N GLU A 56 -21.77 -13.96 -5.82
CA GLU A 56 -21.36 -14.12 -7.22
C GLU A 56 -21.79 -12.91 -8.04
N GLU A 57 -23.05 -12.46 -7.90
CA GLU A 57 -23.56 -11.24 -8.53
C GLU A 57 -22.76 -9.98 -8.09
N TYR A 58 -22.44 -9.89 -6.79
CA TYR A 58 -21.57 -8.84 -6.30
C TYR A 58 -20.18 -8.86 -6.96
N MET A 59 -19.61 -10.04 -7.18
CA MET A 59 -18.31 -10.16 -7.86
C MET A 59 -18.38 -9.72 -9.33
N GLU A 60 -19.48 -9.95 -10.03
CA GLU A 60 -19.72 -9.44 -11.38
C GLU A 60 -19.90 -7.92 -11.36
N TYR A 61 -20.73 -7.40 -10.45
CA TYR A 61 -20.92 -5.96 -10.26
C TYR A 61 -19.60 -5.23 -10.02
N LEU A 62 -18.70 -5.80 -9.24
CA LEU A 62 -17.41 -5.20 -8.93
C LEU A 62 -16.49 -5.01 -10.15
N LYS A 63 -16.68 -5.73 -11.24
CA LYS A 63 -15.86 -5.58 -12.44
C LYS A 63 -15.97 -4.17 -12.99
N VAL A 64 -17.20 -3.63 -13.04
CA VAL A 64 -17.49 -2.24 -13.42
C VAL A 64 -18.70 -1.77 -12.64
N TYR A 65 -18.54 -0.79 -11.79
CA TYR A 65 -19.64 -0.20 -11.04
C TYR A 65 -19.50 1.32 -10.91
N LYS A 66 -20.59 1.97 -10.60
CA LYS A 66 -20.68 3.40 -10.39
C LYS A 66 -20.61 3.70 -8.89
N ARG A 67 -19.69 4.55 -8.50
CA ARG A 67 -19.57 5.00 -7.11
C ARG A 67 -20.59 6.12 -6.81
N GLU A 68 -20.87 6.40 -5.54
CA GLU A 68 -21.83 7.45 -5.08
C GLU A 68 -21.61 8.84 -5.72
N ASP A 69 -20.37 9.19 -6.02
CA ASP A 69 -19.98 10.44 -6.70
C ASP A 69 -20.10 10.38 -8.23
N ASN A 70 -20.78 9.35 -8.75
CA ASN A 70 -20.97 9.07 -10.18
C ASN A 70 -19.69 8.68 -10.95
N GLU A 71 -18.56 8.46 -10.29
CA GLU A 71 -17.35 7.95 -10.93
C GLU A 71 -17.47 6.46 -11.26
N MET A 72 -17.11 6.09 -12.49
CA MET A 72 -17.05 4.69 -12.92
C MET A 72 -15.78 4.03 -12.39
N ILE A 73 -15.94 3.01 -11.58
CA ILE A 73 -14.84 2.24 -10.98
C ILE A 73 -14.73 0.89 -11.69
N THR A 74 -13.52 0.56 -12.11
CA THR A 74 -13.18 -0.77 -12.63
C THR A 74 -12.20 -1.46 -11.70
N ASN A 75 -12.40 -2.76 -11.47
CA ASN A 75 -11.49 -3.55 -10.65
C ASN A 75 -10.83 -4.64 -11.49
N GLY A 76 -9.50 -4.66 -11.51
CA GLY A 76 -8.76 -5.82 -12.00
C GLY A 76 -8.75 -6.96 -10.97
N GLU A 77 -8.22 -8.11 -11.35
CA GLU A 77 -8.20 -9.36 -10.58
C GLU A 77 -7.74 -9.19 -9.13
N ARG A 78 -6.67 -8.41 -8.90
CA ARG A 78 -6.14 -8.13 -7.54
C ARG A 78 -7.13 -7.33 -6.70
N GLY A 79 -7.85 -6.38 -7.31
CA GLY A 79 -8.90 -5.59 -6.67
C GLY A 79 -10.09 -6.46 -6.25
N LEU A 80 -10.55 -7.31 -7.16
CA LEU A 80 -11.63 -8.27 -6.92
C LEU A 80 -11.25 -9.23 -5.78
N LYS A 81 -10.05 -9.83 -5.85
CA LYS A 81 -9.57 -10.76 -4.81
C LYS A 81 -9.46 -10.09 -3.45
N ARG A 82 -9.01 -8.82 -3.37
CA ARG A 82 -8.94 -8.07 -2.12
C ARG A 82 -10.32 -7.84 -1.53
N LYS A 83 -11.31 -7.42 -2.34
CA LYS A 83 -12.69 -7.18 -1.89
C LYS A 83 -13.35 -8.47 -1.41
N MET A 84 -13.17 -9.57 -2.13
CA MET A 84 -13.64 -10.89 -1.69
C MET A 84 -12.96 -11.34 -0.38
N SER A 85 -11.67 -11.06 -0.21
CA SER A 85 -10.95 -11.35 1.04
C SER A 85 -11.49 -10.53 2.22
N ALA A 86 -11.86 -9.26 1.99
CA ALA A 86 -12.49 -8.43 3.01
C ALA A 86 -13.86 -9.00 3.43
N LEU A 87 -14.68 -9.40 2.46
CA LEU A 87 -15.98 -10.02 2.70
C LEU A 87 -15.85 -11.36 3.45
N ARG A 88 -14.90 -12.21 3.05
CA ARG A 88 -14.61 -13.47 3.75
C ARG A 88 -14.17 -13.24 5.20
N SER A 89 -13.32 -12.25 5.45
CA SER A 89 -12.88 -11.89 6.80
C SER A 89 -14.06 -11.43 7.65
N PHE A 90 -14.96 -10.63 7.07
CA PHE A 90 -16.16 -10.14 7.72
C PHE A 90 -17.09 -11.28 8.12
N TYR A 91 -17.50 -12.12 7.19
CA TYR A 91 -18.35 -13.27 7.46
C TYR A 91 -17.71 -14.27 8.42
N SER A 92 -16.41 -14.55 8.27
CA SER A 92 -15.68 -15.45 9.16
C SER A 92 -15.69 -14.99 10.61
N TYR A 93 -15.66 -13.68 10.86
CA TYR A 93 -15.77 -13.15 12.23
C TYR A 93 -17.14 -13.51 12.83
N TYR A 94 -18.23 -13.18 12.17
CA TYR A 94 -19.57 -13.43 12.69
C TYR A 94 -19.86 -14.93 12.83
N PHE A 95 -19.41 -15.73 11.88
CA PHE A 95 -19.53 -17.17 11.91
C PHE A 95 -18.75 -17.80 13.06
N LYS A 96 -17.48 -17.44 13.27
CA LYS A 96 -16.65 -17.95 14.36
C LYS A 96 -17.17 -17.58 15.75
N HIS A 97 -17.83 -16.43 15.87
CA HIS A 97 -18.45 -16.01 17.12
C HIS A 97 -19.90 -16.47 17.27
N GLN A 98 -20.37 -17.35 16.37
CA GLN A 98 -21.72 -17.92 16.40
C GLN A 98 -22.85 -16.87 16.37
N TYR A 99 -22.59 -15.70 15.76
CA TYR A 99 -23.62 -14.69 15.50
C TYR A 99 -24.47 -15.03 14.29
N ILE A 100 -23.95 -15.87 13.38
CA ILE A 100 -24.62 -16.42 12.21
C ILE A 100 -24.32 -17.92 12.13
N ALA A 101 -25.30 -18.71 11.65
CA ALA A 101 -25.20 -20.16 11.56
C ALA A 101 -24.47 -20.62 10.29
N THR A 102 -24.46 -19.79 9.22
CA THR A 102 -23.87 -20.13 7.93
C THR A 102 -22.92 -19.05 7.44
N ASN A 103 -22.00 -19.43 6.56
CA ASN A 103 -21.08 -18.48 5.92
C ASN A 103 -21.09 -18.71 4.39
N PRO A 104 -21.89 -17.97 3.64
CA PRO A 104 -22.04 -18.15 2.18
C PRO A 104 -20.73 -17.88 1.41
N THR A 105 -19.80 -17.09 1.96
CA THR A 105 -18.54 -16.79 1.29
C THR A 105 -17.61 -18.00 1.14
N LEU A 106 -17.87 -19.08 1.88
CA LEU A 106 -17.10 -20.33 1.77
C LEU A 106 -17.48 -21.13 0.53
N LEU A 107 -18.67 -20.90 0.00
CA LEU A 107 -19.22 -21.60 -1.16
C LEU A 107 -18.92 -20.90 -2.49
N VAL A 108 -18.37 -19.69 -2.46
CA VAL A 108 -18.00 -18.92 -3.65
C VAL A 108 -16.49 -18.98 -3.88
N ASP A 109 -16.08 -19.25 -5.10
CA ASP A 109 -14.66 -19.33 -5.45
C ASP A 109 -13.94 -17.99 -5.35
N MET A 110 -12.67 -18.04 -4.97
CA MET A 110 -11.82 -16.86 -4.99
C MET A 110 -11.45 -16.51 -6.43
N PRO A 111 -11.46 -15.20 -6.81
CA PRO A 111 -10.96 -14.76 -8.10
C PRO A 111 -9.54 -15.28 -8.36
N LYS A 112 -9.36 -15.90 -9.52
CA LYS A 112 -8.05 -16.34 -9.98
C LYS A 112 -7.18 -15.13 -10.26
N LEU A 113 -5.90 -15.23 -9.97
CA LEU A 113 -4.91 -14.24 -10.36
C LEU A 113 -4.07 -14.85 -11.47
N HIS A 114 -3.94 -14.11 -12.54
CA HIS A 114 -2.97 -14.45 -13.58
C HIS A 114 -1.64 -13.79 -13.25
N ASP A 115 -0.56 -14.55 -13.31
CA ASP A 115 0.77 -14.02 -13.11
C ASP A 115 1.11 -13.08 -14.27
N LYS A 116 1.48 -11.85 -13.91
CA LYS A 116 2.05 -10.91 -14.85
C LYS A 116 3.56 -11.03 -14.81
N ALA A 117 4.19 -11.00 -15.98
CA ALA A 117 5.63 -10.91 -16.05
C ALA A 117 6.12 -9.74 -15.17
N ILE A 118 7.09 -10.03 -14.32
CA ILE A 118 7.73 -9.00 -13.50
C ILE A 118 8.65 -8.22 -14.43
N ILE A 119 8.30 -6.96 -14.67
CA ILE A 119 9.19 -6.03 -15.35
C ILE A 119 10.25 -5.62 -14.32
N ARG A 120 11.49 -5.91 -14.61
CA ARG A 120 12.65 -5.54 -13.81
C ARG A 120 13.65 -4.80 -14.68
N LEU A 121 14.42 -3.93 -14.09
CA LEU A 121 15.57 -3.32 -14.73
C LEU A 121 16.75 -4.31 -14.69
N ASP A 122 17.48 -4.39 -15.77
CA ASP A 122 18.77 -5.06 -15.81
C ASP A 122 19.87 -4.12 -15.25
N ILE A 123 21.05 -4.67 -15.00
CA ILE A 123 22.16 -3.92 -14.37
C ILE A 123 22.50 -2.64 -15.16
N ASP A 124 22.57 -2.76 -16.49
CA ASP A 124 22.87 -1.62 -17.36
C ASP A 124 21.77 -0.56 -17.32
N GLU A 125 20.51 -0.98 -17.24
CA GLU A 125 19.37 -0.07 -17.11
C GLU A 125 19.35 0.64 -15.75
N VAL A 126 19.78 -0.04 -14.68
CA VAL A 126 19.96 0.57 -13.35
C VAL A 126 21.07 1.62 -13.41
N ALA A 127 22.20 1.32 -14.02
CA ALA A 127 23.30 2.27 -14.20
C ALA A 127 22.83 3.50 -14.99
N MET A 128 22.18 3.30 -16.13
CA MET A 128 21.61 4.39 -16.93
C MET A 128 20.61 5.25 -16.15
N LEU A 129 19.77 4.63 -15.30
CA LEU A 129 18.83 5.38 -14.46
C LEU A 129 19.56 6.28 -13.46
N LEU A 130 20.58 5.78 -12.79
CA LEU A 130 21.35 6.55 -11.81
C LEU A 130 22.13 7.68 -12.49
N ASP A 131 22.80 7.40 -13.61
CA ASP A 131 23.49 8.40 -14.44
C ASP A 131 22.53 9.50 -14.91
N TYR A 132 21.32 9.12 -15.34
CA TYR A 132 20.30 10.11 -15.74
C TYR A 132 19.87 10.99 -14.56
N VAL A 133 19.63 10.40 -13.39
CA VAL A 133 19.28 11.20 -12.20
C VAL A 133 20.42 12.15 -11.82
N GLU A 134 21.66 11.73 -11.98
CA GLU A 134 22.82 12.54 -11.70
C GLU A 134 23.03 13.68 -12.70
N SER A 135 22.76 13.46 -13.98
CA SER A 135 22.99 14.41 -15.08
C SER A 135 21.74 15.15 -15.55
N ALA A 136 20.56 14.87 -15.01
CA ALA A 136 19.28 15.44 -15.48
C ALA A 136 19.28 16.97 -15.52
N GLY A 137 20.09 17.64 -14.70
CA GLY A 137 20.25 19.10 -14.70
C GLY A 137 20.72 19.68 -16.02
N GLU A 138 21.42 18.92 -16.86
CA GLU A 138 21.89 19.35 -18.19
C GLU A 138 20.74 19.60 -19.18
N HIS A 139 19.60 18.97 -18.93
CA HIS A 139 18.41 19.03 -19.80
C HIS A 139 17.27 19.86 -19.20
N LEU A 140 17.45 20.38 -17.98
CA LEU A 140 16.43 21.13 -17.23
C LEU A 140 16.73 22.64 -17.28
N THR A 141 15.67 23.44 -17.26
CA THR A 141 15.78 24.90 -17.25
C THR A 141 14.78 25.53 -16.27
N GLY A 142 15.03 26.78 -15.90
CA GLY A 142 14.10 27.55 -15.07
C GLY A 142 13.80 26.90 -13.72
N GLN A 143 12.53 26.85 -13.36
CA GLN A 143 12.08 26.34 -12.06
C GLN A 143 12.39 24.84 -11.87
N ALA A 144 12.34 24.05 -12.93
CA ALA A 144 12.66 22.62 -12.87
C ALA A 144 14.13 22.40 -12.52
N LEU A 145 15.05 23.16 -13.10
CA LEU A 145 16.47 23.11 -12.77
C LEU A 145 16.72 23.54 -11.30
N ALA A 146 16.09 24.62 -10.86
CA ALA A 146 16.22 25.08 -9.48
C ALA A 146 15.70 24.05 -8.45
N TYR A 147 14.64 23.34 -8.78
CA TYR A 147 14.11 22.26 -7.94
C TYR A 147 15.06 21.06 -7.93
N TYR A 148 15.49 20.62 -9.11
CA TYR A 148 16.46 19.52 -9.25
C TYR A 148 17.73 19.76 -8.44
N GLN A 149 18.33 20.97 -8.52
CA GLN A 149 19.53 21.31 -7.78
C GLN A 149 19.36 21.18 -6.26
N LYS A 150 18.15 21.33 -5.74
CA LYS A 150 17.85 21.18 -4.30
C LYS A 150 17.57 19.75 -3.87
N THR A 151 17.19 18.87 -4.79
CA THR A 151 16.76 17.51 -4.46
C THR A 151 17.64 16.42 -5.03
N LYS A 152 18.57 16.76 -5.91
CA LYS A 152 19.43 15.81 -6.64
C LYS A 152 20.09 14.78 -5.71
N ASN A 153 20.82 15.23 -4.70
CA ASN A 153 21.58 14.33 -3.84
C ASN A 153 20.64 13.47 -2.97
N ARG A 154 19.52 14.05 -2.53
CA ARG A 154 18.46 13.28 -1.82
C ARG A 154 17.88 12.18 -2.70
N ASP A 155 17.48 12.53 -3.90
CA ASP A 155 16.82 11.63 -4.82
C ASP A 155 17.79 10.53 -5.28
N LEU A 156 19.04 10.87 -5.51
CA LEU A 156 20.11 9.90 -5.79
C LEU A 156 20.35 8.97 -4.60
N ALA A 157 20.47 9.49 -3.38
CA ALA A 157 20.66 8.68 -2.18
C ALA A 157 19.48 7.73 -1.93
N ILE A 158 18.23 8.18 -2.14
CA ILE A 158 17.04 7.32 -2.03
C ILE A 158 17.09 6.19 -3.04
N LEU A 159 17.35 6.50 -4.32
CA LEU A 159 17.37 5.50 -5.39
C LEU A 159 18.49 4.49 -5.20
N THR A 160 19.71 4.96 -4.94
CA THR A 160 20.87 4.10 -4.71
C THR A 160 20.67 3.20 -3.51
N LEU A 161 20.08 3.72 -2.41
CA LEU A 161 19.75 2.93 -1.23
C LEU A 161 18.71 1.86 -1.55
N LEU A 162 17.61 2.21 -2.25
CA LEU A 162 16.56 1.26 -2.60
C LEU A 162 17.06 0.16 -3.54
N LEU A 163 17.85 0.53 -4.55
CA LEU A 163 18.40 -0.40 -5.55
C LEU A 163 19.50 -1.29 -4.94
N GLY A 164 20.38 -0.73 -4.12
CA GLY A 164 21.50 -1.45 -3.50
C GLY A 164 21.10 -2.37 -2.35
N THR A 165 19.94 -2.10 -1.69
CA THR A 165 19.52 -2.88 -0.50
C THR A 165 18.24 -3.67 -0.68
N GLY A 166 17.38 -3.29 -1.62
CA GLY A 166 16.07 -3.90 -1.81
C GLY A 166 15.09 -3.69 -0.65
N ILE A 167 15.33 -2.71 0.24
CA ILE A 167 14.37 -2.34 1.29
C ILE A 167 13.09 -1.76 0.69
N ARG A 168 11.98 -1.85 1.41
CA ARG A 168 10.72 -1.28 0.93
C ARG A 168 10.73 0.23 1.04
N VAL A 169 10.00 0.92 0.13
CA VAL A 169 9.83 2.38 0.20
C VAL A 169 9.35 2.83 1.60
N SER A 170 8.44 2.09 2.22
CA SER A 170 7.93 2.42 3.57
C SER A 170 8.99 2.21 4.67
N GLU A 171 9.95 1.33 4.48
CA GLU A 171 11.09 1.14 5.37
C GLU A 171 12.08 2.30 5.17
N CYS A 172 12.37 2.67 3.92
CA CYS A 172 13.22 3.79 3.57
C CYS A 172 12.71 5.13 4.14
N VAL A 173 11.42 5.44 3.96
CA VAL A 173 10.80 6.68 4.47
C VAL A 173 10.80 6.75 6.00
N GLY A 174 10.84 5.63 6.67
CA GLY A 174 10.85 5.56 8.14
C GLY A 174 12.24 5.61 8.78
N LEU A 175 13.31 5.79 8.00
CA LEU A 175 14.69 5.82 8.50
C LEU A 175 15.02 7.13 9.21
N ASN A 176 15.81 7.01 10.27
CA ASN A 176 16.46 8.14 10.96
C ASN A 176 17.96 8.14 10.71
N LEU A 177 18.61 9.23 11.01
CA LEU A 177 20.08 9.33 10.94
C LEU A 177 20.79 8.28 11.78
N THR A 178 20.22 7.95 12.94
CA THR A 178 20.76 6.95 13.88
C THR A 178 20.64 5.53 13.39
N ASP A 179 19.83 5.27 12.34
CA ASP A 179 19.67 3.94 11.75
C ASP A 179 20.80 3.58 10.79
N VAL A 180 21.65 4.56 10.38
CA VAL A 180 22.75 4.36 9.45
C VAL A 180 24.06 4.15 10.19
N ASP A 181 24.72 3.04 9.97
CA ASP A 181 26.06 2.72 10.47
C ASP A 181 27.08 2.72 9.33
N PHE A 182 27.70 3.86 9.09
CA PHE A 182 28.74 4.01 8.06
C PHE A 182 30.02 3.22 8.36
N LYS A 183 30.29 2.89 9.61
CA LYS A 183 31.47 2.10 9.97
C LYS A 183 31.38 0.67 9.44
N ASN A 184 30.19 0.12 9.42
CA ASN A 184 29.95 -1.27 9.00
C ASN A 184 29.14 -1.34 7.70
N ASN A 185 28.87 -0.21 7.04
CA ASN A 185 28.03 -0.11 5.85
C ASN A 185 26.68 -0.81 6.03
N GLY A 186 26.00 -0.51 7.13
CA GLY A 186 24.76 -1.14 7.53
C GLY A 186 23.64 -0.14 7.82
N ILE A 187 22.41 -0.56 7.57
CA ILE A 187 21.22 0.23 7.91
C ILE A 187 20.23 -0.62 8.68
N THR A 188 19.74 -0.11 9.80
CA THR A 188 18.72 -0.78 10.62
C THR A 188 17.34 -0.42 10.12
N VAL A 189 16.61 -1.40 9.60
CA VAL A 189 15.25 -1.20 9.09
C VAL A 189 14.21 -1.83 10.00
N THR A 190 13.11 -1.10 10.25
CA THR A 190 11.96 -1.62 10.99
C THR A 190 10.93 -2.19 10.01
N ARG A 191 10.73 -3.50 10.04
CA ARG A 191 9.80 -4.21 9.18
C ARG A 191 8.36 -4.12 9.67
N LYS A 192 7.43 -4.47 8.77
CA LYS A 192 6.01 -4.59 9.13
C LYS A 192 5.85 -5.56 10.30
N GLY A 193 5.28 -5.08 11.40
CA GLY A 193 5.14 -5.86 12.66
C GLY A 193 6.15 -5.48 13.73
N GLY A 194 7.05 -4.49 13.45
CA GLY A 194 7.95 -3.91 14.45
C GLY A 194 9.29 -4.64 14.62
N SER A 195 9.53 -5.74 13.91
CA SER A 195 10.84 -6.40 13.93
C SER A 195 11.89 -5.56 13.22
N GLN A 196 13.07 -5.45 13.82
CA GLN A 196 14.23 -4.77 13.24
C GLN A 196 15.21 -5.77 12.66
N MET A 197 15.88 -5.36 11.59
CA MET A 197 16.99 -6.07 11.00
C MET A 197 18.01 -5.11 10.40
N VAL A 198 19.26 -5.50 10.38
CA VAL A 198 20.32 -4.79 9.69
C VAL A 198 20.40 -5.29 8.25
N VAL A 199 20.47 -4.36 7.31
CA VAL A 199 20.72 -4.61 5.89
C VAL A 199 22.03 -3.93 5.54
N TYR A 200 22.95 -4.66 4.93
CA TYR A 200 24.24 -4.13 4.53
C TYR A 200 24.18 -3.56 3.11
N PHE A 201 25.01 -2.56 2.84
CA PHE A 201 25.07 -1.88 1.54
C PHE A 201 26.53 -1.71 1.07
N GLY A 202 26.70 -1.42 -0.21
CA GLY A 202 28.04 -1.17 -0.81
C GLY A 202 28.47 0.29 -0.66
N ASP A 203 29.71 0.53 -1.06
CA ASP A 203 30.34 1.86 -0.96
C ASP A 203 29.60 2.92 -1.77
N GLU A 204 29.00 2.59 -2.91
CA GLU A 204 28.17 3.50 -3.71
C GLU A 204 27.00 4.07 -2.92
N VAL A 205 26.37 3.23 -2.08
CA VAL A 205 25.27 3.66 -1.20
C VAL A 205 25.80 4.53 -0.08
N ALA A 206 26.95 4.17 0.49
CA ALA A 206 27.60 4.97 1.53
C ALA A 206 27.90 6.38 1.01
N ASP A 207 28.57 6.48 -0.13
CA ASP A 207 28.94 7.75 -0.76
C ASP A 207 27.72 8.63 -1.06
N ALA A 208 26.65 8.02 -1.62
CA ALA A 208 25.41 8.74 -1.93
C ALA A 208 24.71 9.26 -0.66
N LEU A 209 24.68 8.47 0.41
CA LEU A 209 24.10 8.87 1.70
C LEU A 209 24.94 9.96 2.38
N GLU A 210 26.26 9.82 2.40
CA GLU A 210 27.16 10.83 2.97
C GLU A 210 27.03 12.17 2.24
N ASN A 211 27.05 12.15 0.89
CA ASN A 211 26.89 13.36 0.09
C ASN A 211 25.56 14.07 0.37
N TYR A 212 24.48 13.33 0.54
CA TYR A 212 23.20 13.93 0.89
C TYR A 212 23.17 14.46 2.33
N ILE A 213 23.63 13.67 3.30
CA ILE A 213 23.58 14.02 4.74
C ILE A 213 24.46 15.22 5.01
N GLU A 214 25.71 15.23 4.49
CA GLU A 214 26.66 16.28 4.72
C GLU A 214 26.39 17.56 3.88
N GLY A 215 25.73 17.41 2.74
CA GLY A 215 25.34 18.47 1.84
C GLY A 215 23.91 18.98 2.04
N ASP A 216 23.00 18.53 1.19
CA ASP A 216 21.66 19.12 1.05
C ASP A 216 20.84 19.03 2.34
N ARG A 217 20.95 17.92 3.07
CA ARG A 217 20.17 17.72 4.32
C ARG A 217 20.54 18.76 5.38
N LYS A 218 21.82 19.13 5.52
CA LYS A 218 22.25 20.16 6.47
C LYS A 218 21.70 21.55 6.15
N ALA A 219 21.40 21.81 4.88
CA ALA A 219 20.82 23.07 4.43
C ALA A 219 19.32 23.20 4.67
N ILE A 220 18.66 22.09 5.02
CA ILE A 220 17.21 22.04 5.24
C ILE A 220 16.92 22.11 6.73
N THR A 221 16.01 23.01 7.13
CA THR A 221 15.46 23.03 8.50
C THR A 221 14.32 22.01 8.59
N PRO A 222 14.46 20.94 9.37
CA PRO A 222 13.40 19.94 9.53
C PRO A 222 12.14 20.54 10.17
N LEU A 223 10.98 19.98 9.84
CA LEU A 223 9.77 20.27 10.60
C LEU A 223 9.86 19.66 11.99
N SER A 224 9.17 20.28 12.95
CA SER A 224 9.10 19.78 14.34
C SER A 224 8.67 18.32 14.39
N GLY A 225 9.46 17.48 15.06
CA GLY A 225 9.27 16.04 15.17
C GLY A 225 9.89 15.22 14.03
N HIS A 226 10.59 15.85 13.09
CA HIS A 226 11.30 15.19 11.99
C HIS A 226 12.81 15.48 11.98
N GLU A 227 13.35 15.98 13.08
CA GLU A 227 14.76 16.40 13.20
C GLU A 227 15.71 15.24 12.91
N GLU A 228 15.35 14.03 13.35
CA GLU A 228 16.14 12.82 13.17
C GLU A 228 15.86 12.09 11.84
N ALA A 229 14.83 12.45 11.09
CA ALA A 229 14.51 11.77 9.84
C ALA A 229 15.70 11.79 8.87
N LEU A 230 16.03 10.64 8.28
CA LEU A 230 17.14 10.54 7.32
C LEU A 230 16.86 11.40 6.08
N PHE A 231 15.67 11.25 5.51
CA PHE A 231 15.26 12.00 4.30
C PHE A 231 14.25 13.10 4.65
N LEU A 232 14.52 14.32 4.15
CA LEU A 232 13.72 15.52 4.36
C LEU A 232 13.13 16.07 3.05
#